data_bf4cf3e8a8e60113f15257c31d944f56
#
_entry.id   bf4cf3e8a8e60113f15257c31d944f56
#
_cell.length_a   1.000
_cell.length_b   1.000
_cell.length_c   1.000
_cell.angle_alpha   90.00
_cell.angle_beta   90.00
_cell.angle_gamma   90.00
#
_symmetry.space_group_name_H-M   'P 1'
#
loop_
_entity.id
_entity.type
_entity.pdbx_description
1 polymer ?
#
loop_
_entity_poly.entity_id
_entity_poly.type
_entity_poly.pdbx_seq_one_letter_code
_entity_poly.pdbx_strand_id
1 'polypeptide(L)'
;GGELGIESQYDDELTGTNGTTYSYVDEGLEVTETQKAAVDGNNIVTTIDYNVQSVIEQCIKEYNEEKPSKNTAVVVADPSNGEILGMASYPTFDLNKPRDISGLYTDEQIATMTDDGYKNALYSLWTNYCVSESYEPGSTFKPVTVASALEEGVVKDGDTYVCNGYEMIGPDRLKCHVYSSGGHGTLTVEQAVMNSCNPYMIHLALELGNAKFSEYQSLFGFGQTTGIDLPGETTGIVYGDKMTTIDAACNSFGQTINVNMMQMMASYCSIINGGMLYQPHVVKRIESANGEVVKENKATLIRQTVTMSTSKLLRRYLKNTVESGTAKKVAVTGYSVAGKTGTAQKSPRSENKWLISF
;
A
#
# COMPACT_ATOMS: atom_id res chain seq x y z
N GLY A 1 -2.53 3.99 28.12
CA GLY A 1 -2.11 4.38 26.79
C GLY A 1 -2.41 3.30 25.77
N GLY A 2 -2.47 3.72 24.52
CA GLY A 2 -2.66 2.82 23.38
C GLY A 2 -1.43 1.95 23.15
N GLU A 3 -1.61 0.68 22.83
CA GLU A 3 -0.51 -0.24 22.55
C GLU A 3 -0.24 -0.37 21.03
N LEU A 4 -1.24 -0.13 20.19
CA LEU A 4 -1.18 -0.36 18.74
C LEU A 4 -2.03 0.67 17.97
N GLY A 5 -1.75 0.80 16.67
CA GLY A 5 -2.56 1.60 15.74
C GLY A 5 -2.57 3.10 16.06
N ILE A 6 -3.69 3.76 15.77
CA ILE A 6 -3.89 5.19 15.99
C ILE A 6 -3.75 5.57 17.46
N GLU A 7 -4.25 4.73 18.38
CA GLU A 7 -4.17 5.01 19.82
C GLU A 7 -2.71 5.05 20.31
N SER A 8 -1.84 4.18 19.80
CA SER A 8 -0.40 4.21 20.12
C SER A 8 0.30 5.40 19.45
N GLN A 9 -0.03 5.69 18.21
CA GLN A 9 0.60 6.77 17.45
C GLN A 9 0.30 8.16 18.02
N TYR A 10 -0.90 8.31 18.60
CA TYR A 10 -1.42 9.59 19.13
C TYR A 10 -1.70 9.51 20.64
N ASP A 11 -0.96 8.65 21.37
CA ASP A 11 -1.18 8.45 22.81
C ASP A 11 -0.99 9.76 23.60
N ASP A 12 -0.01 10.58 23.26
CA ASP A 12 0.25 11.87 23.91
C ASP A 12 -0.93 12.84 23.74
N GLU A 13 -1.56 12.86 22.57
CA GLU A 13 -2.72 13.71 22.29
C GLU A 13 -3.99 13.19 22.94
N LEU A 14 -4.18 11.87 22.95
CA LEU A 14 -5.37 11.21 23.50
C LEU A 14 -5.35 11.17 25.03
N THR A 15 -4.16 11.15 25.64
CA THR A 15 -4.02 11.04 27.09
C THR A 15 -4.19 12.40 27.76
N GLY A 16 -5.20 12.48 28.64
CA GLY A 16 -5.42 13.65 29.47
C GLY A 16 -4.50 13.70 30.68
N THR A 17 -4.65 14.72 31.49
CA THR A 17 -3.92 14.86 32.74
C THR A 17 -4.83 14.57 33.91
N ASN A 18 -4.43 13.62 34.77
CA ASN A 18 -5.17 13.30 35.96
C ASN A 18 -5.26 14.50 36.93
N GLY A 19 -6.44 14.72 37.47
CA GLY A 19 -6.60 15.63 38.58
C GLY A 19 -5.86 15.14 39.82
N THR A 20 -5.46 16.07 40.64
CA THR A 20 -4.78 15.76 41.91
C THR A 20 -5.41 16.56 43.04
N THR A 21 -5.57 15.90 44.18
CA THR A 21 -5.98 16.56 45.42
C THR A 21 -4.80 16.56 46.38
N TYR A 22 -4.45 17.72 46.88
CA TYR A 22 -3.41 17.88 47.89
C TYR A 22 -4.07 18.29 49.19
N SER A 23 -3.79 17.54 50.24
CA SER A 23 -4.17 17.92 51.58
C SER A 23 -2.92 18.36 52.33
N TYR A 24 -2.94 19.49 52.93
CA TYR A 24 -1.87 20.00 53.78
C TYR A 24 -2.45 20.62 55.04
N VAL A 25 -1.68 20.60 56.12
CA VAL A 25 -2.05 21.23 57.40
C VAL A 25 -1.51 22.65 57.35
N ASP A 26 -2.37 23.64 57.52
CA ASP A 26 -1.99 25.06 57.57
C ASP A 26 -1.39 25.46 58.90
N GLU A 27 -0.98 26.69 59.05
CA GLU A 27 -0.37 27.22 60.30
C GLU A 27 -1.34 27.23 61.50
N GLY A 28 -2.67 27.11 61.23
CA GLY A 28 -3.74 26.98 62.22
C GLY A 28 -4.03 25.54 62.63
N LEU A 29 -3.26 24.56 62.12
CA LEU A 29 -3.48 23.11 62.28
C LEU A 29 -4.80 22.59 61.66
N GLU A 30 -5.37 23.35 60.72
CA GLU A 30 -6.50 22.93 59.93
C GLU A 30 -6.03 22.23 58.65
N VAL A 31 -6.78 21.15 58.27
CA VAL A 31 -6.51 20.43 57.02
C VAL A 31 -7.16 21.21 55.87
N THR A 32 -6.31 21.73 54.99
CA THR A 32 -6.76 22.42 53.78
C THR A 32 -6.53 21.54 52.57
N GLU A 33 -7.56 21.41 51.72
CA GLU A 33 -7.50 20.66 50.48
C GLU A 33 -7.44 21.60 49.29
N THR A 34 -6.51 21.35 48.39
CA THR A 34 -6.42 22.03 47.11
C THR A 34 -6.59 20.99 46.01
N GLN A 35 -7.55 21.22 45.09
CA GLN A 35 -7.79 20.34 43.98
C GLN A 35 -7.27 20.99 42.69
N LYS A 36 -6.49 20.22 41.93
CA LYS A 36 -6.21 20.50 40.54
C LYS A 36 -7.15 19.62 39.71
N ALA A 37 -8.00 20.24 38.90
CA ALA A 37 -8.94 19.52 38.06
C ALA A 37 -8.20 18.63 37.04
N ALA A 38 -8.85 17.51 36.68
CA ALA A 38 -8.42 16.72 35.52
C ALA A 38 -8.58 17.51 34.22
N VAL A 39 -7.74 17.23 33.25
CA VAL A 39 -7.83 17.79 31.90
C VAL A 39 -8.02 16.62 30.94
N ASP A 40 -9.11 16.60 30.19
CA ASP A 40 -9.37 15.57 29.18
C ASP A 40 -8.37 15.64 28.04
N GLY A 41 -8.05 14.49 27.45
CA GLY A 41 -7.25 14.40 26.25
C GLY A 41 -8.00 14.96 25.02
N ASN A 42 -7.28 15.09 23.93
CA ASN A 42 -7.82 15.57 22.67
C ASN A 42 -8.61 14.46 21.93
N ASN A 43 -9.41 14.88 20.98
CA ASN A 43 -10.13 14.02 20.03
C ASN A 43 -9.33 13.92 18.73
N ILE A 44 -9.26 12.72 18.15
CA ILE A 44 -8.66 12.48 16.83
C ILE A 44 -9.79 12.36 15.81
N VAL A 45 -9.80 13.24 14.81
CA VAL A 45 -10.71 13.19 13.67
C VAL A 45 -9.95 12.59 12.48
N THR A 46 -10.42 11.44 12.01
CA THR A 46 -9.77 10.72 10.92
C THR A 46 -10.27 11.14 9.55
N THR A 47 -9.54 10.75 8.50
CA THR A 47 -9.93 10.90 7.08
C THR A 47 -10.83 9.75 6.61
N ILE A 48 -10.97 8.71 7.44
CA ILE A 48 -11.74 7.51 7.09
C ILE A 48 -13.22 7.88 6.88
N ASP A 49 -13.74 7.56 5.71
CA ASP A 49 -15.16 7.64 5.39
C ASP A 49 -15.84 6.35 5.86
N TYR A 50 -16.84 6.48 6.73
CA TYR A 50 -17.55 5.34 7.30
C TYR A 50 -18.20 4.44 6.23
N ASN A 51 -18.77 5.02 5.18
CA ASN A 51 -19.42 4.23 4.13
C ASN A 51 -18.39 3.46 3.29
N VAL A 52 -17.28 4.12 2.93
CA VAL A 52 -16.17 3.49 2.21
C VAL A 52 -15.60 2.35 3.04
N GLN A 53 -15.30 2.59 4.32
CA GLN A 53 -14.75 1.58 5.22
C GLN A 53 -15.69 0.38 5.36
N SER A 54 -16.98 0.61 5.60
CA SER A 54 -17.98 -0.46 5.75
C SER A 54 -18.11 -1.32 4.50
N VAL A 55 -18.08 -0.71 3.30
CA VAL A 55 -18.12 -1.45 2.03
C VAL A 55 -16.86 -2.29 1.84
N ILE A 56 -15.67 -1.75 2.16
CA ILE A 56 -14.41 -2.50 2.08
C ILE A 56 -14.47 -3.74 2.98
N GLU A 57 -14.86 -3.57 4.23
CA GLU A 57 -14.93 -4.67 5.21
C GLU A 57 -15.91 -5.75 4.79
N GLN A 58 -17.09 -5.35 4.31
CA GLN A 58 -18.08 -6.27 3.77
C GLN A 58 -17.54 -7.06 2.58
N CYS A 59 -16.94 -6.38 1.60
CA CYS A 59 -16.37 -7.04 0.41
C CYS A 59 -15.24 -8.01 0.77
N ILE A 60 -14.35 -7.65 1.71
CA ILE A 60 -13.29 -8.53 2.20
C ILE A 60 -13.88 -9.78 2.86
N LYS A 61 -14.90 -9.61 3.69
CA LYS A 61 -15.60 -10.71 4.35
C LYS A 61 -16.23 -11.67 3.34
N GLU A 62 -17.06 -11.14 2.44
CA GLU A 62 -17.75 -11.94 1.40
C GLU A 62 -16.74 -12.69 0.51
N TYR A 63 -15.65 -12.01 0.12
CA TYR A 63 -14.60 -12.66 -0.69
C TYR A 63 -13.94 -13.83 0.05
N ASN A 64 -13.62 -13.68 1.33
CA ASN A 64 -12.95 -14.73 2.10
C ASN A 64 -13.91 -15.87 2.50
N GLU A 65 -15.21 -15.64 2.59
CA GLU A 65 -16.22 -16.68 2.75
C GLU A 65 -16.30 -17.56 1.49
N GLU A 66 -16.21 -16.97 0.29
CA GLU A 66 -16.23 -17.69 -0.99
C GLU A 66 -14.86 -18.31 -1.34
N LYS A 67 -13.79 -17.54 -1.14
CA LYS A 67 -12.40 -17.87 -1.54
C LYS A 67 -11.43 -17.56 -0.42
N PRO A 68 -11.31 -18.41 0.58
CA PRO A 68 -10.43 -18.20 1.71
C PRO A 68 -8.99 -17.90 1.27
N SER A 69 -8.43 -16.81 1.78
CA SER A 69 -7.06 -16.39 1.53
C SER A 69 -6.28 -16.30 2.84
N LYS A 70 -4.95 -16.33 2.75
CA LYS A 70 -4.12 -16.09 3.93
C LYS A 70 -4.24 -14.63 4.40
N ASN A 71 -4.20 -13.69 3.45
CA ASN A 71 -4.39 -12.26 3.71
C ASN A 71 -5.15 -11.65 2.52
N THR A 72 -6.11 -10.79 2.80
CA THR A 72 -6.76 -9.90 1.84
C THR A 72 -6.70 -8.50 2.41
N ALA A 73 -6.32 -7.51 1.60
CA ALA A 73 -6.26 -6.13 2.07
C ALA A 73 -6.71 -5.17 0.98
N VAL A 74 -7.35 -4.08 1.39
CA VAL A 74 -7.84 -3.01 0.52
C VAL A 74 -7.51 -1.67 1.13
N VAL A 75 -7.03 -0.74 0.30
CA VAL A 75 -6.82 0.66 0.66
C VAL A 75 -7.51 1.53 -0.37
N VAL A 76 -8.23 2.54 0.10
CA VAL A 76 -8.85 3.59 -0.73
C VAL A 76 -8.31 4.94 -0.27
N ALA A 77 -7.81 5.73 -1.21
CA ALA A 77 -7.21 7.04 -0.93
C ALA A 77 -7.69 8.10 -1.92
N ASP A 78 -7.67 9.36 -1.49
CA ASP A 78 -7.84 10.51 -2.37
C ASP A 78 -6.47 10.86 -3.00
N PRO A 79 -6.33 10.74 -4.34
CA PRO A 79 -5.06 11.02 -5.00
C PRO A 79 -4.70 12.51 -4.99
N SER A 80 -5.60 13.40 -4.65
CA SER A 80 -5.38 14.85 -4.69
C SER A 80 -4.66 15.39 -3.45
N ASN A 81 -4.70 14.65 -2.32
CA ASN A 81 -4.22 15.15 -1.03
C ASN A 81 -3.53 14.09 -0.15
N GLY A 82 -3.65 12.78 -0.47
CA GLY A 82 -3.09 11.67 0.30
C GLY A 82 -3.96 11.20 1.48
N GLU A 83 -5.19 11.69 1.62
CA GLU A 83 -6.14 11.21 2.63
C GLU A 83 -6.49 9.73 2.37
N ILE A 84 -6.38 8.89 3.40
CA ILE A 84 -6.88 7.52 3.39
C ILE A 84 -8.37 7.54 3.73
N LEU A 85 -9.21 7.16 2.78
CA LEU A 85 -10.67 7.13 2.93
C LEU A 85 -11.18 5.81 3.50
N GLY A 86 -10.38 4.75 3.37
CA GLY A 86 -10.68 3.44 3.93
C GLY A 86 -9.48 2.51 3.84
N MET A 87 -9.33 1.65 4.84
CA MET A 87 -8.24 0.68 4.94
C MET A 87 -8.69 -0.51 5.77
N ALA A 88 -8.65 -1.70 5.19
CA ALA A 88 -8.97 -2.91 5.94
C ALA A 88 -8.13 -4.10 5.44
N SER A 89 -7.94 -5.07 6.32
CA SER A 89 -7.26 -6.33 6.02
C SER A 89 -7.94 -7.52 6.69
N TYR A 90 -7.77 -8.70 6.07
CA TYR A 90 -8.14 -9.99 6.62
C TYR A 90 -6.86 -10.81 6.86
N PRO A 91 -6.72 -11.54 7.95
CA PRO A 91 -7.68 -11.62 9.06
C PRO A 91 -7.82 -10.31 9.84
N THR A 92 -8.97 -10.15 10.51
CA THR A 92 -9.26 -9.04 11.41
C THR A 92 -9.69 -9.55 12.78
N PHE A 93 -9.85 -8.66 13.74
CA PHE A 93 -10.24 -9.00 15.10
C PHE A 93 -11.36 -8.08 15.63
N ASP A 94 -12.11 -8.56 16.59
CA ASP A 94 -13.12 -7.77 17.31
C ASP A 94 -12.42 -6.92 18.37
N LEU A 95 -12.55 -5.59 18.29
CA LEU A 95 -11.99 -4.64 19.27
C LEU A 95 -12.50 -4.86 20.69
N ASN A 96 -13.69 -5.47 20.87
CA ASN A 96 -14.22 -5.84 22.17
C ASN A 96 -13.60 -7.15 22.71
N LYS A 97 -12.94 -7.93 21.86
CA LYS A 97 -12.26 -9.19 22.16
C LYS A 97 -10.90 -9.28 21.47
N PRO A 98 -10.00 -8.31 21.68
CA PRO A 98 -8.79 -8.17 20.86
C PRO A 98 -7.81 -9.36 20.97
N ARG A 99 -7.99 -10.22 21.97
CA ARG A 99 -7.15 -11.41 22.20
C ARG A 99 -7.81 -12.72 21.75
N ASP A 100 -8.97 -12.65 21.11
CA ASP A 100 -9.68 -13.82 20.60
C ASP A 100 -9.09 -14.22 19.23
N ILE A 101 -8.42 -15.39 19.20
CA ILE A 101 -7.84 -15.99 17.98
C ILE A 101 -8.66 -17.17 17.45
N SER A 102 -9.84 -17.45 18.03
CA SER A 102 -10.70 -18.58 17.65
C SER A 102 -11.17 -18.53 16.19
N GLY A 103 -11.18 -17.34 15.57
CA GLY A 103 -11.45 -17.17 14.13
C GLY A 103 -10.33 -17.68 13.19
N LEU A 104 -9.11 -17.91 13.73
CA LEU A 104 -7.94 -18.34 12.97
C LEU A 104 -7.45 -19.76 13.32
N TYR A 105 -7.73 -20.21 14.54
CA TYR A 105 -7.23 -21.48 15.06
C TYR A 105 -8.37 -22.25 15.71
N THR A 106 -8.31 -23.58 15.61
CA THR A 106 -9.27 -24.46 16.33
C THR A 106 -8.96 -24.48 17.83
N ASP A 107 -9.95 -24.88 18.64
CA ASP A 107 -9.77 -25.01 20.10
C ASP A 107 -8.61 -25.95 20.45
N GLU A 108 -8.42 -27.05 19.69
CA GLU A 108 -7.30 -27.97 19.89
C GLU A 108 -5.95 -27.31 19.57
N GLN A 109 -5.88 -26.50 18.52
CA GLN A 109 -4.66 -25.75 18.18
C GLN A 109 -4.35 -24.72 19.26
N ILE A 110 -5.35 -24.00 19.74
CA ILE A 110 -5.18 -23.01 20.82
C ILE A 110 -4.72 -23.69 22.11
N ALA A 111 -5.34 -24.80 22.49
CA ALA A 111 -5.02 -25.55 23.72
C ALA A 111 -3.59 -26.14 23.72
N THR A 112 -3.00 -26.35 22.52
CA THR A 112 -1.65 -26.90 22.36
C THR A 112 -0.60 -25.84 22.04
N MET A 113 -0.98 -24.56 21.92
CA MET A 113 -0.04 -23.48 21.68
C MET A 113 0.87 -23.25 22.89
N THR A 114 2.14 -22.96 22.59
CA THR A 114 3.03 -22.39 23.60
C THR A 114 2.69 -20.92 23.84
N ASP A 115 3.10 -20.36 24.97
CA ASP A 115 2.89 -18.93 25.26
C ASP A 115 3.44 -18.03 24.16
N ASP A 116 4.62 -18.35 23.60
CA ASP A 116 5.22 -17.62 22.50
C ASP A 116 4.44 -17.83 21.19
N GLY A 117 3.91 -19.03 20.96
CA GLY A 117 3.04 -19.31 19.83
C GLY A 117 1.77 -18.46 19.86
N TYR A 118 1.14 -18.37 21.02
CA TYR A 118 -0.06 -17.54 21.23
C TYR A 118 0.23 -16.04 21.06
N LYS A 119 1.33 -15.54 21.64
CA LYS A 119 1.77 -14.15 21.43
C LYS A 119 2.01 -13.82 19.96
N ASN A 120 2.71 -14.71 19.24
CA ASN A 120 2.99 -14.52 17.82
C ASN A 120 1.70 -14.52 16.98
N ALA A 121 0.71 -15.36 17.34
CA ALA A 121 -0.60 -15.35 16.70
C ALA A 121 -1.34 -14.02 16.92
N LEU A 122 -1.30 -13.48 18.15
CA LEU A 122 -1.87 -12.16 18.45
C LEU A 122 -1.17 -11.03 17.69
N TYR A 123 0.15 -10.97 17.70
CA TYR A 123 0.90 -9.94 16.94
C TYR A 123 0.60 -10.02 15.46
N SER A 124 0.51 -11.22 14.89
CA SER A 124 0.13 -11.41 13.49
C SER A 124 -1.30 -10.91 13.20
N LEU A 125 -2.24 -11.12 14.13
CA LEU A 125 -3.62 -10.68 14.02
C LEU A 125 -3.75 -9.15 14.12
N TRP A 126 -2.96 -8.52 15.00
CA TRP A 126 -2.99 -7.08 15.23
C TRP A 126 -2.17 -6.27 14.21
N THR A 127 -1.31 -6.94 13.45
CA THR A 127 -0.48 -6.29 12.42
C THR A 127 -1.36 -5.73 11.31
N ASN A 128 -1.24 -4.42 11.04
CA ASN A 128 -1.88 -3.81 9.89
C ASN A 128 -1.14 -4.21 8.60
N TYR A 129 -1.70 -5.18 7.88
CA TYR A 129 -1.11 -5.69 6.65
C TYR A 129 -0.82 -4.59 5.62
N CYS A 130 -1.68 -3.58 5.52
CA CYS A 130 -1.53 -2.50 4.53
C CYS A 130 -0.28 -1.65 4.76
N VAL A 131 0.23 -1.59 5.99
CA VAL A 131 1.33 -0.72 6.40
C VAL A 131 2.60 -1.51 6.71
N SER A 132 2.46 -2.63 7.43
CA SER A 132 3.59 -3.32 8.05
C SER A 132 4.11 -4.51 7.24
N GLU A 133 3.37 -4.98 6.24
CA GLU A 133 3.76 -6.11 5.41
C GLU A 133 4.22 -5.68 4.03
N SER A 134 5.16 -6.41 3.46
CA SER A 134 5.65 -6.18 2.11
C SER A 134 5.45 -7.40 1.21
N TYR A 135 5.29 -7.15 -0.08
CA TYR A 135 5.00 -8.17 -1.08
C TYR A 135 5.60 -7.80 -2.43
N GLU A 136 5.77 -8.79 -3.30
CA GLU A 136 6.11 -8.56 -4.70
C GLU A 136 4.88 -8.03 -5.46
N PRO A 137 4.90 -6.81 -6.00
CA PRO A 137 3.71 -6.19 -6.60
C PRO A 137 3.31 -6.83 -7.94
N GLY A 138 4.21 -7.60 -8.56
CA GLY A 138 3.96 -8.18 -9.87
C GLY A 138 3.59 -7.12 -10.91
N SER A 139 2.71 -7.45 -11.83
CA SER A 139 2.36 -6.57 -12.95
C SER A 139 1.72 -5.23 -12.58
N THR A 140 1.36 -5.00 -11.31
CA THR A 140 0.95 -3.66 -10.86
C THR A 140 2.12 -2.67 -10.81
N PHE A 141 3.36 -3.14 -10.84
CA PHE A 141 4.55 -2.29 -10.93
C PHE A 141 4.81 -1.71 -12.33
N LYS A 142 4.26 -2.32 -13.38
CA LYS A 142 4.52 -1.93 -14.80
C LYS A 142 4.21 -0.48 -15.14
N PRO A 143 3.16 0.16 -14.61
CA PRO A 143 2.95 1.60 -14.82
C PRO A 143 4.12 2.46 -14.34
N VAL A 144 4.81 2.07 -13.25
CA VAL A 144 6.02 2.77 -12.77
C VAL A 144 7.14 2.64 -13.80
N THR A 145 7.38 1.44 -14.32
CA THR A 145 8.39 1.19 -15.37
C THR A 145 8.12 2.02 -16.63
N VAL A 146 6.87 2.03 -17.07
CA VAL A 146 6.48 2.82 -18.27
C VAL A 146 6.57 4.32 -18.01
N ALA A 147 6.18 4.77 -16.81
CA ALA A 147 6.32 6.16 -16.38
C ALA A 147 7.77 6.62 -16.48
N SER A 148 8.69 5.85 -15.91
CA SER A 148 10.13 6.13 -15.94
C SER A 148 10.68 6.21 -17.36
N ALA A 149 10.28 5.28 -18.22
CA ALA A 149 10.72 5.24 -19.63
C ALA A 149 10.17 6.41 -20.47
N LEU A 150 8.94 6.85 -20.20
CA LEU A 150 8.34 8.02 -20.86
C LEU A 150 9.01 9.31 -20.42
N GLU A 151 9.31 9.49 -19.13
CA GLU A 151 9.98 10.68 -18.59
C GLU A 151 11.40 10.84 -19.13
N GLU A 152 12.15 9.75 -19.26
CA GLU A 152 13.52 9.78 -19.83
C GLU A 152 13.53 9.78 -21.37
N GLY A 153 12.35 9.72 -22.01
CA GLY A 153 12.25 9.70 -23.47
C GLY A 153 12.77 8.42 -24.13
N VAL A 154 12.97 7.36 -23.35
CA VAL A 154 13.34 6.02 -23.83
C VAL A 154 12.26 5.44 -24.73
N VAL A 155 11.01 5.77 -24.42
CA VAL A 155 9.84 5.39 -25.21
C VAL A 155 8.91 6.59 -25.38
N LYS A 156 8.22 6.65 -26.52
CA LYS A 156 7.18 7.64 -26.82
C LYS A 156 5.85 6.94 -27.05
N ASP A 157 4.78 7.70 -26.93
CA ASP A 157 3.44 7.21 -27.26
C ASP A 157 3.40 6.70 -28.72
N GLY A 158 2.93 5.47 -28.90
CA GLY A 158 2.88 4.81 -30.21
C GLY A 158 4.12 4.00 -30.60
N ASP A 159 5.24 4.13 -29.89
CA ASP A 159 6.41 3.29 -30.15
C ASP A 159 6.08 1.81 -29.94
N THR A 160 6.65 0.97 -30.80
CA THR A 160 6.34 -0.46 -30.86
C THR A 160 7.53 -1.34 -30.49
N TYR A 161 7.20 -2.52 -29.99
CA TYR A 161 8.15 -3.57 -29.65
C TYR A 161 7.56 -4.94 -30.07
N VAL A 162 8.44 -5.87 -30.49
CA VAL A 162 8.03 -7.22 -30.91
C VAL A 162 8.22 -8.21 -29.77
N CYS A 163 7.13 -8.64 -29.14
CA CYS A 163 7.15 -9.63 -28.08
C CYS A 163 7.12 -11.06 -28.65
N ASN A 164 8.26 -11.76 -28.57
CA ASN A 164 8.38 -13.17 -28.98
C ASN A 164 8.07 -14.14 -27.82
N GLY A 165 7.42 -13.66 -26.75
CA GLY A 165 7.01 -14.45 -25.59
C GLY A 165 8.06 -14.55 -24.46
N TYR A 166 9.29 -14.11 -24.66
CA TYR A 166 10.34 -14.09 -23.65
C TYR A 166 11.46 -13.10 -23.97
N GLU A 167 12.27 -12.78 -22.96
CA GLU A 167 13.58 -12.12 -23.10
C GLU A 167 14.68 -12.98 -22.47
N MET A 168 15.87 -12.91 -23.05
CA MET A 168 17.08 -13.55 -22.52
C MET A 168 17.93 -12.54 -21.79
N ILE A 169 18.22 -12.78 -20.51
CA ILE A 169 19.12 -11.97 -19.69
C ILE A 169 20.28 -12.87 -19.28
N GLY A 170 21.37 -12.82 -20.01
CA GLY A 170 22.43 -13.82 -19.86
C GLY A 170 21.89 -15.24 -20.10
N PRO A 171 22.05 -16.18 -19.15
CA PRO A 171 21.51 -17.53 -19.27
C PRO A 171 20.01 -17.64 -18.96
N ASP A 172 19.40 -16.60 -18.34
CA ASP A 172 18.06 -16.66 -17.83
C ASP A 172 17.01 -16.27 -18.88
N ARG A 173 15.97 -17.08 -18.98
CA ARG A 173 14.83 -16.83 -19.86
C ARG A 173 13.64 -16.33 -19.06
N LEU A 174 13.35 -15.03 -19.17
CA LEU A 174 12.22 -14.38 -18.54
C LEU A 174 11.00 -14.43 -19.47
N LYS A 175 9.96 -15.17 -19.07
CA LYS A 175 8.81 -15.47 -19.91
C LYS A 175 7.66 -14.46 -19.76
N CYS A 176 6.98 -14.19 -20.87
CA CYS A 176 5.65 -13.60 -20.86
C CYS A 176 4.59 -14.65 -20.54
N HIS A 177 3.44 -14.24 -20.02
CA HIS A 177 2.33 -15.16 -19.76
C HIS A 177 1.78 -15.83 -21.02
N VAL A 178 1.99 -15.25 -22.20
CA VAL A 178 1.63 -15.80 -23.52
C VAL A 178 2.80 -16.52 -24.21
N TYR A 179 3.83 -16.93 -23.46
CA TYR A 179 4.99 -17.63 -24.01
C TYR A 179 4.61 -18.87 -24.84
N SER A 180 3.68 -19.68 -24.32
CA SER A 180 3.21 -20.90 -25.00
C SER A 180 2.49 -20.65 -26.32
N SER A 181 1.99 -19.42 -26.53
CA SER A 181 1.28 -18.99 -27.75
C SER A 181 2.19 -18.22 -28.71
N GLY A 182 3.51 -18.20 -28.49
CA GLY A 182 4.49 -17.54 -29.34
C GLY A 182 4.70 -16.04 -29.07
N GLY A 183 4.09 -15.49 -28.02
CA GLY A 183 4.19 -14.08 -27.67
C GLY A 183 3.02 -13.22 -28.13
N HIS A 184 3.10 -11.91 -27.91
CA HIS A 184 2.07 -10.96 -28.34
C HIS A 184 2.26 -10.44 -29.76
N GLY A 185 3.42 -10.69 -30.41
CA GLY A 185 3.79 -10.02 -31.65
C GLY A 185 4.11 -8.54 -31.43
N THR A 186 3.83 -7.72 -32.43
CA THR A 186 4.09 -6.26 -32.36
C THR A 186 3.03 -5.57 -31.49
N LEU A 187 3.49 -4.84 -30.45
CA LEU A 187 2.67 -4.08 -29.51
C LEU A 187 3.14 -2.63 -29.45
N THR A 188 2.21 -1.68 -29.31
CA THR A 188 2.55 -0.34 -28.84
C THR A 188 2.80 -0.37 -27.32
N VAL A 189 3.42 0.68 -26.76
CA VAL A 189 3.61 0.81 -25.30
C VAL A 189 2.27 0.75 -24.55
N GLU A 190 1.22 1.38 -25.07
CA GLU A 190 -0.13 1.29 -24.55
C GLU A 190 -0.66 -0.15 -24.53
N GLN A 191 -0.57 -0.85 -25.66
CA GLN A 191 -0.97 -2.25 -25.77
C GLN A 191 -0.16 -3.17 -24.85
N ALA A 192 1.12 -2.85 -24.59
CA ALA A 192 1.94 -3.60 -23.66
C ALA A 192 1.46 -3.47 -22.21
N VAL A 193 0.98 -2.28 -21.79
CA VAL A 193 0.32 -2.08 -20.49
C VAL A 193 -1.01 -2.83 -20.45
N MET A 194 -1.85 -2.67 -21.46
CA MET A 194 -3.17 -3.31 -21.58
C MET A 194 -3.09 -4.84 -21.50
N ASN A 195 -2.12 -5.43 -22.22
CA ASN A 195 -1.91 -6.88 -22.28
C ASN A 195 -0.90 -7.39 -21.25
N SER A 196 -0.40 -6.51 -20.38
CA SER A 196 0.55 -6.90 -19.32
C SER A 196 1.81 -7.62 -19.84
N CYS A 197 2.43 -7.14 -20.93
CA CYS A 197 3.57 -7.74 -21.58
C CYS A 197 4.86 -7.63 -20.73
N ASN A 198 5.46 -8.76 -20.31
CA ASN A 198 6.73 -8.75 -19.56
C ASN A 198 7.93 -8.36 -20.44
N PRO A 199 8.14 -8.96 -21.66
CA PRO A 199 9.28 -8.61 -22.50
C PRO A 199 9.38 -7.13 -22.81
N TYR A 200 8.27 -6.44 -23.06
CA TYR A 200 8.34 -5.00 -23.32
C TYR A 200 8.81 -4.23 -22.07
N MET A 201 8.34 -4.58 -20.87
CA MET A 201 8.79 -3.92 -19.63
C MET A 201 10.28 -4.17 -19.38
N ILE A 202 10.76 -5.39 -19.64
CA ILE A 202 12.18 -5.74 -19.55
C ILE A 202 12.99 -4.85 -20.50
N HIS A 203 12.58 -4.76 -21.75
CA HIS A 203 13.23 -3.90 -22.75
C HIS A 203 13.32 -2.45 -22.24
N LEU A 204 12.22 -1.86 -21.73
CA LEU A 204 12.23 -0.50 -21.22
C LEU A 204 13.21 -0.31 -20.05
N ALA A 205 13.25 -1.26 -19.12
CA ALA A 205 14.16 -1.17 -17.97
C ALA A 205 15.63 -1.32 -18.38
N LEU A 206 15.93 -2.14 -19.38
CA LEU A 206 17.28 -2.29 -19.92
C LEU A 206 17.74 -1.02 -20.67
N GLU A 207 16.87 -0.40 -21.44
CA GLU A 207 17.15 0.87 -22.12
C GLU A 207 17.33 2.04 -21.13
N LEU A 208 16.58 2.06 -20.02
CA LEU A 208 16.79 3.01 -18.93
C LEU A 208 18.15 2.81 -18.26
N GLY A 209 18.58 1.57 -18.15
CA GLY A 209 19.76 1.17 -17.38
C GLY A 209 19.50 1.12 -15.87
N ASN A 210 20.28 0.31 -15.16
CA ASN A 210 20.09 -0.01 -13.76
C ASN A 210 20.03 1.22 -12.84
N ALA A 211 20.98 2.15 -13.02
CA ALA A 211 21.10 3.34 -12.18
C ALA A 211 19.86 4.24 -12.30
N LYS A 212 19.44 4.53 -13.53
CA LYS A 212 18.28 5.40 -13.76
C LYS A 212 16.99 4.73 -13.32
N PHE A 213 16.83 3.43 -13.55
CA PHE A 213 15.65 2.70 -13.09
C PHE A 213 15.57 2.65 -11.57
N SER A 214 16.70 2.47 -10.86
CA SER A 214 16.77 2.57 -9.40
C SER A 214 16.43 3.98 -8.89
N GLU A 215 16.90 5.02 -9.57
CA GLU A 215 16.56 6.41 -9.25
C GLU A 215 15.04 6.64 -9.29
N TYR A 216 14.36 6.15 -10.34
CA TYR A 216 12.89 6.24 -10.44
C TYR A 216 12.17 5.41 -9.38
N GLN A 217 12.66 4.21 -9.02
CA GLN A 217 12.09 3.48 -7.89
C GLN A 217 12.10 4.33 -6.62
N SER A 218 13.23 4.97 -6.34
CA SER A 218 13.36 5.88 -5.19
C SER A 218 12.49 7.14 -5.34
N LEU A 219 12.39 7.70 -6.55
CA LEU A 219 11.56 8.87 -6.84
C LEU A 219 10.07 8.59 -6.57
N PHE A 220 9.58 7.38 -6.86
CA PHE A 220 8.24 6.93 -6.55
C PHE A 220 8.05 6.51 -5.09
N GLY A 221 9.09 6.55 -4.25
CA GLY A 221 9.03 6.27 -2.82
C GLY A 221 9.29 4.81 -2.43
N PHE A 222 9.66 3.94 -3.36
CA PHE A 222 9.99 2.55 -3.03
C PHE A 222 11.31 2.46 -2.26
N GLY A 223 11.35 1.55 -1.27
CA GLY A 223 12.50 1.40 -0.38
C GLY A 223 12.56 2.43 0.76
N GLN A 224 11.56 3.28 0.90
CA GLN A 224 11.43 4.31 1.92
C GLN A 224 10.08 4.19 2.60
N THR A 225 9.94 4.65 3.85
CA THR A 225 8.62 4.84 4.44
C THR A 225 7.89 5.96 3.72
N THR A 226 6.57 5.83 3.56
CA THR A 226 5.73 6.90 2.99
C THR A 226 5.51 8.03 4.00
N GLY A 227 5.75 7.72 5.29
CA GLY A 227 5.50 8.63 6.40
C GLY A 227 4.02 8.69 6.78
N ILE A 228 3.23 7.65 6.46
CA ILE A 228 1.87 7.54 6.98
C ILE A 228 1.88 7.65 8.51
N ASP A 229 0.90 8.33 9.05
CA ASP A 229 0.73 8.58 10.48
C ASP A 229 0.17 7.36 11.23
N LEU A 230 0.77 6.19 10.96
CA LEU A 230 0.53 4.92 11.65
C LEU A 230 1.86 4.26 12.00
N PRO A 231 1.93 3.51 13.10
CA PRO A 231 3.17 2.84 13.51
C PRO A 231 3.47 1.60 12.67
N GLY A 232 4.74 1.21 12.62
CA GLY A 232 5.19 -0.07 12.08
C GLY A 232 5.27 -0.15 10.55
N GLU A 233 5.40 1.00 9.85
CA GLU A 233 5.54 1.00 8.40
C GLU A 233 6.85 0.32 7.96
N THR A 234 6.75 -0.68 7.07
CA THR A 234 7.90 -1.33 6.44
C THR A 234 8.39 -0.56 5.23
N THR A 235 9.71 -0.54 5.00
CA THR A 235 10.31 0.06 3.80
C THR A 235 10.26 -0.85 2.58
N GLY A 236 9.92 -2.13 2.75
CA GLY A 236 10.09 -3.12 1.69
C GLY A 236 11.56 -3.43 1.40
N ILE A 237 11.82 -4.02 0.23
CA ILE A 237 13.17 -4.40 -0.22
C ILE A 237 13.37 -3.92 -1.64
N VAL A 238 14.32 -3.03 -1.85
CA VAL A 238 14.79 -2.56 -3.16
C VAL A 238 16.32 -2.69 -3.24
N TYR A 239 16.84 -2.82 -4.45
CA TYR A 239 18.27 -3.08 -4.63
C TYR A 239 19.14 -1.82 -4.63
N GLY A 240 18.58 -0.65 -4.97
CA GLY A 240 19.32 0.60 -5.04
C GLY A 240 20.51 0.49 -6.02
N ASP A 241 21.66 1.01 -5.60
CA ASP A 241 22.91 0.97 -6.38
C ASP A 241 23.46 -0.43 -6.63
N LYS A 242 22.95 -1.45 -5.93
CA LYS A 242 23.35 -2.85 -6.10
C LYS A 242 22.53 -3.60 -7.16
N MET A 243 21.59 -2.91 -7.81
CA MET A 243 20.74 -3.51 -8.83
C MET A 243 21.56 -4.04 -9.99
N THR A 244 21.46 -5.35 -10.23
CA THR A 244 22.06 -6.00 -11.41
C THR A 244 21.09 -5.94 -12.60
N THR A 245 21.58 -6.30 -13.79
CA THR A 245 20.75 -6.33 -15.01
C THR A 245 19.56 -7.29 -14.88
N ILE A 246 19.75 -8.44 -14.25
CA ILE A 246 18.65 -9.40 -14.01
C ILE A 246 17.65 -8.87 -12.98
N ASP A 247 18.13 -8.14 -11.96
CA ASP A 247 17.25 -7.49 -10.99
C ASP A 247 16.39 -6.41 -11.66
N ALA A 248 17.00 -5.55 -12.49
CA ALA A 248 16.27 -4.54 -13.26
C ALA A 248 15.20 -5.17 -14.17
N ALA A 249 15.57 -6.24 -14.88
CA ALA A 249 14.65 -6.98 -15.72
C ALA A 249 13.46 -7.55 -14.92
N CYS A 250 13.72 -8.21 -13.77
CA CYS A 250 12.66 -8.76 -12.92
C CYS A 250 11.83 -7.66 -12.23
N ASN A 251 12.47 -6.61 -11.73
CA ASN A 251 11.78 -5.48 -11.10
C ASN A 251 10.84 -4.75 -12.10
N SER A 252 11.19 -4.73 -13.39
CA SER A 252 10.39 -4.06 -14.41
C SER A 252 8.93 -4.54 -14.50
N PHE A 253 8.67 -5.77 -14.07
CA PHE A 253 7.33 -6.34 -13.99
C PHE A 253 6.95 -6.75 -12.55
N GLY A 254 7.66 -6.21 -11.55
CA GLY A 254 7.32 -6.29 -10.13
C GLY A 254 7.68 -7.60 -9.43
N GLN A 255 8.70 -8.31 -9.90
CA GLN A 255 9.27 -9.46 -9.20
C GLN A 255 10.65 -9.13 -8.61
N THR A 256 11.06 -9.87 -7.59
CA THR A 256 12.32 -9.67 -6.84
C THR A 256 12.45 -8.31 -6.13
N ILE A 257 11.41 -7.50 -6.14
CA ILE A 257 11.24 -6.27 -5.37
C ILE A 257 10.10 -6.48 -4.38
N ASN A 258 10.25 -6.05 -3.13
CA ASN A 258 9.16 -6.05 -2.14
C ASN A 258 8.76 -4.63 -1.78
N VAL A 259 7.49 -4.36 -1.82
CA VAL A 259 6.89 -3.05 -1.53
C VAL A 259 5.71 -3.21 -0.57
N ASN A 260 5.38 -2.19 0.21
CA ASN A 260 4.15 -2.18 1.00
C ASN A 260 2.99 -1.57 0.21
N MET A 261 1.76 -1.72 0.71
CA MET A 261 0.58 -1.21 0.01
C MET A 261 0.53 0.32 -0.01
N MET A 262 1.08 1.00 1.01
CA MET A 262 1.15 2.47 1.04
C MET A 262 2.04 3.02 -0.05
N GLN A 263 3.21 2.41 -0.27
CA GLN A 263 4.12 2.78 -1.38
C GLN A 263 3.44 2.60 -2.74
N MET A 264 2.78 1.46 -2.97
CA MET A 264 2.06 1.21 -4.23
C MET A 264 0.91 2.20 -4.43
N MET A 265 0.08 2.41 -3.41
CA MET A 265 -1.05 3.35 -3.46
C MET A 265 -0.55 4.78 -3.73
N ALA A 266 0.44 5.27 -2.99
CA ALA A 266 0.98 6.63 -3.16
C ALA A 266 1.61 6.81 -4.55
N SER A 267 2.33 5.81 -5.07
CA SER A 267 2.90 5.83 -6.42
C SER A 267 1.80 5.89 -7.49
N TYR A 268 0.72 5.12 -7.37
CA TYR A 268 -0.43 5.19 -8.28
C TYR A 268 -1.15 6.54 -8.20
N CYS A 269 -1.37 7.06 -7.00
CA CYS A 269 -1.93 8.40 -6.82
C CYS A 269 -1.10 9.44 -7.58
N SER A 270 0.23 9.39 -7.46
CA SER A 270 1.10 10.33 -8.17
C SER A 270 1.05 10.15 -9.69
N ILE A 271 1.00 8.91 -10.18
CA ILE A 271 0.87 8.62 -11.62
C ILE A 271 -0.41 9.24 -12.21
N ILE A 272 -1.53 9.24 -11.47
CA ILE A 272 -2.83 9.65 -12.01
C ILE A 272 -3.21 11.09 -11.71
N ASN A 273 -2.56 11.78 -10.77
CA ASN A 273 -2.91 13.14 -10.33
C ASN A 273 -2.06 14.25 -10.96
N GLY A 274 -1.21 13.93 -11.94
CA GLY A 274 -0.30 14.89 -12.59
C GLY A 274 1.13 14.83 -12.08
N GLY A 275 1.48 13.78 -11.33
CA GLY A 275 2.82 13.51 -10.84
C GLY A 275 3.07 13.90 -9.37
N MET A 276 2.07 14.35 -8.65
CA MET A 276 2.23 14.84 -7.29
C MET A 276 2.20 13.69 -6.28
N LEU A 277 3.34 13.38 -5.66
CA LEU A 277 3.43 12.38 -4.59
C LEU A 277 3.13 13.05 -3.25
N TYR A 278 1.97 12.74 -2.69
CA TYR A 278 1.57 13.21 -1.36
C TYR A 278 1.89 12.18 -0.29
N GLN A 279 2.19 12.67 0.92
CA GLN A 279 2.30 11.83 2.10
C GLN A 279 0.91 11.28 2.48
N PRO A 280 0.74 9.94 2.56
CA PRO A 280 -0.51 9.37 3.04
C PRO A 280 -0.76 9.73 4.51
N HIS A 281 -2.02 9.92 4.88
CA HIS A 281 -2.38 10.15 6.29
C HIS A 281 -3.81 9.69 6.58
N VAL A 282 -4.04 9.27 7.82
CA VAL A 282 -5.34 8.82 8.34
C VAL A 282 -5.96 9.80 9.34
N VAL A 283 -5.17 10.74 9.88
CA VAL A 283 -5.69 11.77 10.79
C VAL A 283 -5.83 13.08 10.04
N LYS A 284 -7.05 13.60 10.06
CA LYS A 284 -7.41 14.88 9.43
C LYS A 284 -7.06 16.05 10.34
N ARG A 285 -7.43 15.95 11.60
CA ARG A 285 -7.18 17.00 12.61
C ARG A 285 -7.29 16.45 14.03
N ILE A 286 -6.75 17.20 14.93
CA ILE A 286 -6.82 16.99 16.38
C ILE A 286 -7.68 18.13 16.95
N GLU A 287 -8.68 17.78 17.74
CA GLU A 287 -9.58 18.73 18.42
C GLU A 287 -9.43 18.61 19.93
N SER A 288 -9.51 19.71 20.64
CA SER A 288 -9.62 19.68 22.10
C SER A 288 -10.92 19.01 22.55
N ALA A 289 -11.03 18.67 23.82
CA ALA A 289 -12.28 18.15 24.41
C ALA A 289 -13.50 19.05 24.15
N ASN A 290 -13.29 20.35 23.95
CA ASN A 290 -14.33 21.33 23.66
C ASN A 290 -14.63 21.47 22.15
N GLY A 291 -13.96 20.70 21.29
CA GLY A 291 -14.14 20.76 19.83
C GLY A 291 -13.36 21.85 19.09
N GLU A 292 -12.46 22.55 19.76
CA GLU A 292 -11.57 23.51 19.10
C GLU A 292 -10.45 22.77 18.37
N VAL A 293 -10.13 23.18 17.12
CA VAL A 293 -9.04 22.59 16.34
C VAL A 293 -7.68 22.97 16.96
N VAL A 294 -6.98 21.98 17.49
CA VAL A 294 -5.64 22.08 18.04
C VAL A 294 -4.59 21.98 16.95
N LYS A 295 -4.78 21.03 16.03
CA LYS A 295 -3.88 20.78 14.90
C LYS A 295 -4.67 20.27 13.70
N GLU A 296 -4.35 20.76 12.52
CA GLU A 296 -4.90 20.29 11.25
C GLU A 296 -3.79 19.71 10.39
N ASN A 297 -3.98 18.49 9.88
CA ASN A 297 -3.10 17.91 8.89
C ASN A 297 -3.50 18.40 7.52
N LYS A 298 -2.57 19.10 6.86
CA LYS A 298 -2.75 19.54 5.47
C LYS A 298 -2.05 18.57 4.54
N ALA A 299 -2.54 18.49 3.30
CA ALA A 299 -1.89 17.72 2.25
C ALA A 299 -0.39 18.08 2.15
N THR A 300 0.48 17.14 2.41
CA THR A 300 1.93 17.33 2.34
C THR A 300 2.45 16.77 1.03
N LEU A 301 2.80 17.67 0.10
CA LEU A 301 3.47 17.31 -1.14
C LEU A 301 4.92 16.95 -0.86
N ILE A 302 5.30 15.71 -1.15
CA ILE A 302 6.68 15.21 -0.96
C ILE A 302 7.53 15.62 -2.16
N ARG A 303 7.06 15.32 -3.39
CA ARG A 303 7.77 15.63 -4.64
C ARG A 303 6.86 15.41 -5.86
N GLN A 304 7.36 15.83 -7.00
CA GLN A 304 6.78 15.44 -8.30
C GLN A 304 7.55 14.22 -8.84
N THR A 305 6.84 13.18 -9.26
CA THR A 305 7.40 11.92 -9.79
C THR A 305 7.46 11.90 -11.31
N VAL A 306 6.43 12.45 -11.96
CA VAL A 306 6.29 12.51 -13.41
C VAL A 306 5.70 13.84 -13.83
N THR A 307 5.81 14.16 -15.13
CA THR A 307 5.14 15.32 -15.73
C THR A 307 3.64 15.07 -15.92
N MET A 308 2.86 16.14 -16.05
CA MET A 308 1.43 16.08 -16.39
C MET A 308 1.18 15.34 -17.71
N SER A 309 2.10 15.44 -18.68
CA SER A 309 1.99 14.73 -19.97
C SER A 309 2.05 13.22 -19.79
N THR A 310 3.02 12.73 -19.04
CA THR A 310 3.16 11.30 -18.71
C THR A 310 1.97 10.80 -17.90
N SER A 311 1.51 11.57 -16.91
CA SER A 311 0.31 11.25 -16.13
C SER A 311 -0.91 11.07 -17.05
N LYS A 312 -1.14 11.96 -18.01
CA LYS A 312 -2.26 11.85 -18.96
C LYS A 312 -2.17 10.60 -19.84
N LEU A 313 -0.97 10.24 -20.31
CA LEU A 313 -0.75 9.02 -21.10
C LEU A 313 -1.07 7.78 -20.26
N LEU A 314 -0.52 7.69 -19.06
CA LEU A 314 -0.75 6.53 -18.18
C LEU A 314 -2.20 6.39 -17.75
N ARG A 315 -2.91 7.48 -17.45
CA ARG A 315 -4.36 7.45 -17.21
C ARG A 315 -5.12 6.83 -18.38
N ARG A 316 -4.77 7.20 -19.63
CA ARG A 316 -5.34 6.62 -20.86
C ARG A 316 -5.03 5.12 -20.95
N TYR A 317 -3.77 4.72 -20.75
CA TYR A 317 -3.35 3.32 -20.84
C TYR A 317 -4.05 2.44 -19.80
N LEU A 318 -4.15 2.93 -18.57
CA LEU A 318 -4.84 2.24 -17.49
C LEU A 318 -6.35 2.16 -17.71
N LYS A 319 -6.97 3.21 -18.27
CA LYS A 319 -8.37 3.19 -18.67
C LYS A 319 -8.61 2.13 -19.76
N ASN A 320 -7.79 2.11 -20.81
CA ASN A 320 -7.90 1.15 -21.89
C ASN A 320 -7.59 -0.28 -21.44
N THR A 321 -6.79 -0.45 -20.36
CA THR A 321 -6.59 -1.74 -19.71
C THR A 321 -7.91 -2.32 -19.13
N VAL A 322 -8.78 -1.47 -18.59
CA VAL A 322 -10.11 -1.84 -18.10
C VAL A 322 -11.11 -1.98 -19.27
N GLU A 323 -11.09 -1.09 -20.24
CA GLU A 323 -12.05 -1.15 -21.35
C GLU A 323 -11.80 -2.31 -22.31
N SER A 324 -10.54 -2.64 -22.60
CA SER A 324 -10.16 -3.59 -23.65
C SER A 324 -9.04 -4.55 -23.31
N GLY A 325 -8.37 -4.38 -22.15
CA GLY A 325 -7.21 -5.16 -21.73
C GLY A 325 -7.53 -6.26 -20.71
N THR A 326 -6.52 -6.57 -19.89
CA THR A 326 -6.55 -7.64 -18.88
C THR A 326 -7.48 -7.37 -17.71
N ALA A 327 -7.91 -6.12 -17.49
CA ALA A 327 -8.76 -5.73 -16.36
C ALA A 327 -10.24 -5.52 -16.71
N LYS A 328 -10.75 -6.07 -17.81
CA LYS A 328 -12.17 -5.93 -18.26
C LYS A 328 -13.20 -6.29 -17.19
N LYS A 329 -12.87 -7.20 -16.30
CA LYS A 329 -13.80 -7.69 -15.26
C LYS A 329 -14.13 -6.66 -14.18
N VAL A 330 -13.30 -5.60 -14.03
CA VAL A 330 -13.54 -4.53 -13.04
C VAL A 330 -14.26 -3.32 -13.63
N ALA A 331 -14.71 -3.38 -14.88
CA ALA A 331 -15.49 -2.32 -15.49
C ALA A 331 -16.84 -2.15 -14.78
N VAL A 332 -17.19 -0.90 -14.47
CA VAL A 332 -18.45 -0.55 -13.79
C VAL A 332 -19.28 0.33 -14.73
N THR A 333 -20.52 -0.10 -15.03
CA THR A 333 -21.42 0.66 -15.90
C THR A 333 -21.68 2.05 -15.35
N GLY A 334 -21.53 3.07 -16.18
CA GLY A 334 -21.73 4.47 -15.80
C GLY A 334 -20.50 5.16 -15.18
N TYR A 335 -19.40 4.43 -14.96
CA TYR A 335 -18.16 4.98 -14.44
C TYR A 335 -16.99 4.78 -15.38
N SER A 336 -16.06 5.76 -15.39
CA SER A 336 -14.76 5.61 -16.08
C SER A 336 -13.76 5.04 -15.10
N VAL A 337 -13.50 3.74 -15.21
CA VAL A 337 -12.56 3.01 -14.36
C VAL A 337 -11.24 2.85 -15.08
N ALA A 338 -10.14 3.05 -14.38
CA ALA A 338 -8.78 2.79 -14.85
C ALA A 338 -8.11 1.85 -13.85
N GLY A 339 -7.28 0.92 -14.33
CA GLY A 339 -6.67 -0.05 -13.41
C GLY A 339 -5.62 -0.94 -14.06
N LYS A 340 -4.93 -1.69 -13.22
CA LYS A 340 -3.94 -2.70 -13.61
C LYS A 340 -4.02 -3.91 -12.70
N THR A 341 -4.18 -5.08 -13.29
CA THR A 341 -4.10 -6.35 -12.56
C THR A 341 -2.65 -6.76 -12.33
N GLY A 342 -2.38 -7.43 -11.22
CA GLY A 342 -1.10 -8.02 -10.89
C GLY A 342 -1.22 -9.45 -10.43
N THR A 343 -0.15 -10.20 -10.68
CA THR A 343 0.05 -11.55 -10.16
C THR A 343 1.54 -11.74 -9.97
N ALA A 344 1.95 -12.17 -8.78
CA ALA A 344 3.33 -12.48 -8.47
C ALA A 344 3.44 -13.93 -7.97
N GLN A 345 4.48 -14.63 -8.38
CA GLN A 345 4.74 -15.99 -7.94
C GLN A 345 5.52 -15.94 -6.62
N LYS A 346 4.98 -16.53 -5.54
CA LYS A 346 5.68 -16.64 -4.27
C LYS A 346 6.69 -17.80 -4.26
N SER A 347 7.83 -17.59 -3.64
CA SER A 347 8.78 -18.66 -3.31
C SER A 347 8.39 -19.32 -1.96
N PRO A 348 8.56 -20.64 -1.80
CA PRO A 348 9.11 -21.60 -2.76
C PRO A 348 8.11 -21.95 -3.88
N ARG A 349 8.61 -22.09 -5.09
CA ARG A 349 7.80 -22.41 -6.29
C ARG A 349 7.03 -23.73 -6.20
N SER A 350 7.41 -24.62 -5.27
CA SER A 350 6.80 -25.94 -5.10
C SER A 350 5.34 -25.94 -4.65
N GLU A 351 4.81 -24.81 -4.15
CA GLU A 351 3.46 -24.74 -3.58
C GLU A 351 2.46 -23.96 -4.45
N ASN A 352 2.81 -23.50 -5.67
CA ASN A 352 1.96 -22.72 -6.56
C ASN A 352 1.20 -21.57 -5.85
N LYS A 353 1.85 -20.90 -4.91
CA LYS A 353 1.26 -19.77 -4.18
C LYS A 353 1.36 -18.51 -5.04
N TRP A 354 0.24 -17.86 -5.25
CA TRP A 354 0.11 -16.64 -6.02
C TRP A 354 -0.39 -15.49 -5.15
N LEU A 355 0.17 -14.30 -5.35
CA LEU A 355 -0.42 -13.05 -4.91
C LEU A 355 -1.16 -12.45 -6.11
N ILE A 356 -2.44 -12.12 -5.92
CA ILE A 356 -3.27 -11.45 -6.93
C ILE A 356 -3.56 -10.05 -6.40
N SER A 357 -3.29 -9.03 -7.22
CA SER A 357 -3.61 -7.64 -6.93
C SER A 357 -4.32 -7.00 -8.14
N PHE A 358 -5.22 -6.08 -7.88
CA PHE A 358 -6.06 -5.42 -8.88
C PHE A 358 -5.89 -3.91 -8.80
#